data_4abb1cd02dadd988e7c01ff66a1d59e8
#
_entry.id   4abb1cd02dadd988e7c01ff66a1d59e8
#
_cell.length_a   1.000
_cell.length_b   1.000
_cell.length_c   1.000
_cell.angle_alpha   90.00
_cell.angle_beta   90.00
_cell.angle_gamma   90.00
#
_symmetry.space_group_name_H-M   'P 1'
#
loop_
_entity.id
_entity.type
_entity.pdbx_description
1 polymer ?
#
loop_
_entity_poly.entity_id
_entity_poly.type
_entity_poly.pdbx_seq_one_letter_code
_entity_poly.pdbx_strand_id
1 'polypeptide(L)'
;MKLFLLLLLSLFNQHLSAQLLTKVKWTEHSSMPASDVIYYNPDNKLVWENFRGKPGDASRVAAITMSGFGYNASMRSSGQKGQLDVKVYCFFNKNNSWVRAGKKTDYILTHEQHHFDVSYIAANIFVDKIQSATITTSNYNFILSRIYNECIDIMNKMQDDYDNQTRNGQEKEIQEKWNKFIDTKIDLITK
;
A
#
# COMPACT_ATOMS: atom_id res chain seq x y z
N MET A 1 46.69 26.35 50.55
CA MET A 1 46.15 26.55 49.20
C MET A 1 45.33 25.31 48.86
N LYS A 2 43.99 25.36 49.08
CA LYS A 2 43.08 24.22 48.89
C LYS A 2 42.46 24.36 47.48
N LEU A 3 42.80 23.40 46.60
CA LEU A 3 42.27 23.33 45.24
C LEU A 3 40.86 22.73 45.31
N PHE A 4 39.83 23.55 45.02
CA PHE A 4 38.43 23.09 44.88
C PHE A 4 38.24 22.52 43.46
N LEU A 5 38.10 21.20 43.37
CA LEU A 5 37.78 20.52 42.10
C LEU A 5 36.26 20.56 41.92
N LEU A 6 35.76 21.45 41.06
CA LEU A 6 34.33 21.53 40.67
C LEU A 6 34.09 20.38 39.64
N LEU A 7 33.45 19.30 40.10
CA LEU A 7 32.88 18.27 39.24
C LEU A 7 31.61 18.82 38.59
N LEU A 8 31.69 19.23 37.32
CA LEU A 8 30.53 19.50 36.48
C LEU A 8 29.87 18.16 36.10
N LEU A 9 28.85 17.75 36.85
CA LEU A 9 27.90 16.71 36.42
C LEU A 9 27.06 17.28 35.26
N SER A 10 27.45 17.03 34.04
CA SER A 10 26.59 17.20 32.90
C SER A 10 25.46 16.16 32.97
N LEU A 11 24.30 16.56 33.44
CA LEU A 11 23.06 15.80 33.34
C LEU A 11 22.70 15.69 31.86
N PHE A 12 23.14 14.63 31.22
CA PHE A 12 22.59 14.22 29.95
C PHE A 12 21.13 13.83 30.20
N ASN A 13 20.21 14.76 29.98
CA ASN A 13 18.81 14.43 29.83
C ASN A 13 18.63 13.59 28.57
N GLN A 14 18.80 12.28 28.70
CA GLN A 14 18.33 11.36 27.67
C GLN A 14 16.82 11.45 27.67
N HIS A 15 16.26 12.17 26.70
CA HIS A 15 14.86 12.06 26.38
C HIS A 15 14.58 10.60 25.96
N LEU A 16 14.22 9.76 26.92
CA LEU A 16 13.76 8.40 26.67
C LEU A 16 12.48 8.51 25.84
N SER A 17 12.60 8.35 24.54
CA SER A 17 11.43 8.24 23.65
C SER A 17 10.67 6.97 24.00
N ALA A 18 9.42 7.11 24.39
CA ALA A 18 8.57 5.96 24.71
C ALA A 18 8.29 5.14 23.46
N GLN A 19 8.50 3.83 23.55
CA GLN A 19 8.09 2.89 22.51
C GLN A 19 6.56 2.86 22.43
N LEU A 20 6.03 2.94 21.20
CA LEU A 20 4.60 2.90 20.95
C LEU A 20 4.10 1.45 20.78
N LEU A 21 2.96 1.16 21.39
CA LEU A 21 2.18 -0.01 21.02
C LEU A 21 1.52 0.27 19.67
N THR A 22 2.03 -0.34 18.60
CA THR A 22 1.49 -0.17 17.25
C THR A 22 0.36 -1.17 16.99
N LYS A 23 -0.82 -0.63 16.61
CA LYS A 23 -1.98 -1.42 16.19
C LYS A 23 -2.29 -1.11 14.73
N VAL A 24 -2.23 -2.13 13.87
CA VAL A 24 -2.57 -2.01 12.45
C VAL A 24 -3.90 -2.70 12.21
N LYS A 25 -4.79 -2.04 11.45
CA LYS A 25 -6.11 -2.57 11.06
C LYS A 25 -6.41 -2.20 9.63
N TRP A 26 -7.09 -3.09 8.91
CA TRP A 26 -7.70 -2.78 7.64
C TRP A 26 -8.94 -1.91 7.80
N THR A 27 -9.20 -1.07 6.81
CA THR A 27 -10.39 -0.21 6.77
C THR A 27 -10.88 -0.03 5.33
N GLU A 28 -12.19 0.06 5.17
CA GLU A 28 -12.86 0.43 3.92
C GLU A 28 -13.24 1.93 3.90
N HIS A 29 -12.41 2.77 4.55
CA HIS A 29 -12.62 4.20 4.61
C HIS A 29 -11.34 4.96 4.29
N SER A 30 -11.46 5.92 3.39
CA SER A 30 -10.42 6.89 3.03
C SER A 30 -11.03 8.29 2.88
N SER A 31 -10.25 9.27 2.45
CA SER A 31 -10.74 10.59 2.07
C SER A 31 -11.44 10.64 0.70
N MET A 32 -11.36 9.54 -0.08
CA MET A 32 -12.01 9.45 -1.38
C MET A 32 -13.51 9.21 -1.23
N PRO A 33 -14.38 9.77 -2.11
CA PRO A 33 -15.81 9.47 -2.11
C PRO A 33 -16.08 7.97 -2.28
N ALA A 34 -16.92 7.39 -1.44
CA ALA A 34 -17.25 5.97 -1.49
C ALA A 34 -17.88 5.53 -2.84
N SER A 35 -18.54 6.46 -3.56
CA SER A 35 -19.07 6.23 -4.91
C SER A 35 -17.97 5.93 -5.93
N ASP A 36 -16.74 6.44 -5.71
CA ASP A 36 -15.66 6.48 -6.69
C ASP A 36 -14.64 5.39 -6.51
N VAL A 37 -14.68 4.67 -5.38
CA VAL A 37 -13.71 3.64 -5.04
C VAL A 37 -14.36 2.28 -4.78
N ILE A 38 -13.56 1.23 -4.92
CA ILE A 38 -13.81 -0.12 -4.41
C ILE A 38 -12.65 -0.43 -3.50
N TYR A 39 -12.91 -0.81 -2.25
CA TYR A 39 -11.88 -1.32 -1.36
C TYR A 39 -11.62 -2.79 -1.66
N TYR A 40 -10.36 -3.22 -1.51
CA TYR A 40 -9.96 -4.57 -1.84
C TYR A 40 -10.66 -5.59 -0.94
N ASN A 41 -11.25 -6.57 -1.59
CA ASN A 41 -11.81 -7.76 -0.97
C ASN A 41 -11.48 -8.96 -1.88
N PRO A 42 -10.77 -10.01 -1.40
CA PRO A 42 -10.38 -11.14 -2.23
C PRO A 42 -11.56 -11.90 -2.82
N ASP A 43 -12.72 -11.87 -2.14
CA ASP A 43 -13.94 -12.57 -2.56
C ASP A 43 -14.77 -11.76 -3.57
N ASN A 44 -14.42 -10.50 -3.80
CA ASN A 44 -15.18 -9.60 -4.66
C ASN A 44 -14.32 -9.03 -5.78
N LYS A 45 -14.20 -9.77 -6.88
CA LYS A 45 -13.37 -9.38 -8.03
C LYS A 45 -14.00 -8.24 -8.82
N LEU A 46 -13.14 -7.49 -9.53
CA LEU A 46 -13.58 -6.42 -10.43
C LEU A 46 -14.44 -6.96 -11.58
N VAL A 47 -15.38 -6.12 -12.01
CA VAL A 47 -16.19 -6.31 -13.22
C VAL A 47 -16.06 -5.09 -14.12
N TRP A 48 -16.35 -5.21 -15.41
CA TRP A 48 -16.17 -4.11 -16.37
C TRP A 48 -17.00 -2.86 -16.04
N GLU A 49 -18.11 -2.98 -15.33
CA GLU A 49 -18.96 -1.89 -14.85
C GLU A 49 -18.27 -1.00 -13.82
N ASN A 50 -17.17 -1.49 -13.23
CA ASN A 50 -16.35 -0.72 -12.31
C ASN A 50 -15.44 0.31 -13.02
N PHE A 51 -15.12 0.08 -14.30
CA PHE A 51 -14.25 0.92 -15.13
C PHE A 51 -15.05 2.07 -15.76
N ARG A 52 -15.13 3.20 -15.07
CA ARG A 52 -15.99 4.34 -15.44
C ARG A 52 -15.23 5.48 -16.12
N GLY A 53 -13.91 5.43 -16.10
CA GLY A 53 -13.05 6.43 -16.72
C GLY A 53 -13.18 6.44 -18.24
N LYS A 54 -12.64 7.49 -18.85
CA LYS A 54 -12.61 7.62 -20.31
C LYS A 54 -11.19 7.33 -20.81
N PRO A 55 -11.03 6.49 -21.85
CA PRO A 55 -9.73 6.27 -22.49
C PRO A 55 -9.17 7.59 -23.03
N GLY A 56 -7.88 7.84 -22.77
CA GLY A 56 -7.18 8.94 -23.43
C GLY A 56 -6.89 8.62 -24.90
N ASP A 57 -6.92 9.61 -25.78
CA ASP A 57 -6.76 9.44 -27.23
C ASP A 57 -5.39 8.90 -27.62
N ALA A 58 -4.33 9.31 -26.92
CA ALA A 58 -2.95 8.91 -27.18
C ALA A 58 -2.58 7.51 -26.64
N SER A 59 -3.38 6.92 -25.78
CA SER A 59 -3.09 5.61 -25.18
C SER A 59 -3.29 4.48 -26.17
N ARG A 60 -2.37 3.51 -26.22
CA ARG A 60 -2.46 2.30 -27.08
C ARG A 60 -2.90 1.05 -26.31
N VAL A 61 -2.97 1.10 -24.97
CA VAL A 61 -3.37 -0.04 -24.15
C VAL A 61 -4.89 -0.27 -24.20
N ALA A 62 -5.31 -1.49 -23.93
CA ALA A 62 -6.71 -1.90 -24.00
C ALA A 62 -7.56 -1.39 -22.83
N ALA A 63 -6.98 -1.36 -21.65
CA ALA A 63 -7.59 -0.88 -20.42
C ALA A 63 -6.52 -0.28 -19.50
N ILE A 64 -6.93 0.37 -18.42
CA ILE A 64 -6.06 0.82 -17.33
C ILE A 64 -6.80 0.63 -16.01
N THR A 65 -6.12 0.04 -15.06
CA THR A 65 -6.50 -0.02 -13.65
C THR A 65 -5.76 1.04 -12.84
N MET A 66 -6.49 1.99 -12.27
CA MET A 66 -5.96 2.91 -11.28
C MET A 66 -6.25 2.38 -9.88
N SER A 67 -5.26 1.78 -9.26
CA SER A 67 -5.35 1.23 -7.92
C SER A 67 -4.16 1.66 -7.07
N GLY A 68 -4.26 1.42 -5.77
CA GLY A 68 -3.20 1.74 -4.83
C GLY A 68 -3.61 1.42 -3.40
N PHE A 69 -2.78 1.84 -2.46
CA PHE A 69 -3.09 1.74 -1.05
C PHE A 69 -2.70 3.02 -0.31
N GLY A 70 -3.22 3.16 0.88
CA GLY A 70 -2.89 4.27 1.77
C GLY A 70 -3.15 3.92 3.23
N TYR A 71 -2.85 4.86 4.09
CA TYR A 71 -3.10 4.70 5.52
C TYR A 71 -3.52 5.99 6.18
N ASN A 72 -4.21 5.85 7.31
CA ASN A 72 -4.45 6.91 8.29
C ASN A 72 -3.81 6.50 9.61
N ALA A 73 -3.08 7.40 10.24
CA ALA A 73 -2.44 7.14 11.51
C ALA A 73 -2.87 8.15 12.57
N SER A 74 -3.07 7.66 13.78
CA SER A 74 -3.31 8.50 14.96
C SER A 74 -2.49 8.00 16.14
N MET A 75 -1.80 8.91 16.81
CA MET A 75 -0.97 8.62 17.98
C MET A 75 -1.58 9.24 19.23
N ARG A 76 -1.64 8.45 20.31
CA ARG A 76 -2.03 8.90 21.64
C ARG A 76 -0.93 8.52 22.62
N SER A 77 -0.51 9.44 23.46
CA SER A 77 0.50 9.18 24.48
C SER A 77 0.09 9.79 25.83
N SER A 78 0.45 9.10 26.91
CA SER A 78 0.29 9.58 28.27
C SER A 78 1.52 9.14 29.08
N GLY A 79 2.38 10.09 29.43
CA GLY A 79 3.67 9.83 30.07
C GLY A 79 4.57 8.95 29.19
N GLN A 80 5.02 7.83 29.76
CA GLN A 80 5.90 6.87 29.06
C GLN A 80 5.14 5.80 28.22
N LYS A 81 3.81 5.85 28.20
CA LYS A 81 2.99 4.92 27.43
C LYS A 81 2.39 5.63 26.24
N GLY A 82 2.39 4.96 25.09
CA GLY A 82 1.77 5.49 23.90
C GLY A 82 1.24 4.38 23.00
N GLN A 83 0.24 4.71 22.19
CA GLN A 83 -0.36 3.84 21.20
C GLN A 83 -0.41 4.56 19.86
N LEU A 84 0.01 3.86 18.82
CA LEU A 84 -0.11 4.26 17.43
C LEU A 84 -1.16 3.35 16.76
N ASP A 85 -2.27 3.93 16.35
CA ASP A 85 -3.29 3.25 15.58
C ASP A 85 -3.09 3.59 14.09
N VAL A 86 -2.85 2.57 13.25
CA VAL A 86 -2.67 2.70 11.80
C VAL A 86 -3.81 1.95 11.11
N LYS A 87 -4.59 2.67 10.30
CA LYS A 87 -5.66 2.10 9.48
C LYS A 87 -5.21 2.08 8.02
N VAL A 88 -5.07 0.90 7.45
CA VAL A 88 -4.61 0.68 6.07
C VAL A 88 -5.80 0.38 5.17
N TYR A 89 -5.81 0.93 3.97
CA TYR A 89 -6.81 0.65 2.94
C TYR A 89 -6.12 0.42 1.59
N CYS A 90 -6.67 -0.50 0.81
CA CYS A 90 -6.29 -0.71 -0.59
C CYS A 90 -7.52 -0.43 -1.46
N PHE A 91 -7.35 0.30 -2.55
CA PHE A 91 -8.46 0.80 -3.34
C PHE A 91 -8.24 0.69 -4.83
N PHE A 92 -9.33 0.55 -5.55
CA PHE A 92 -9.45 0.73 -6.99
C PHE A 92 -10.30 1.99 -7.25
N ASN A 93 -9.80 2.88 -8.12
CA ASN A 93 -10.50 4.12 -8.47
C ASN A 93 -11.31 3.93 -9.76
N LYS A 94 -12.63 3.93 -9.63
CA LYS A 94 -13.57 3.67 -10.72
C LYS A 94 -13.50 4.72 -11.83
N ASN A 95 -13.34 5.99 -11.46
CA ASN A 95 -13.41 7.11 -12.41
C ASN A 95 -12.11 7.32 -13.19
N ASN A 96 -10.99 6.81 -12.66
CA ASN A 96 -9.67 6.88 -13.31
C ASN A 96 -9.28 5.55 -13.98
N SER A 97 -10.07 4.49 -13.78
CA SER A 97 -9.90 3.19 -14.45
C SER A 97 -10.85 3.11 -15.64
N TRP A 98 -10.33 2.64 -16.78
CA TRP A 98 -11.10 2.63 -18.02
C TRP A 98 -10.75 1.43 -18.91
N VAL A 99 -11.64 1.12 -19.84
CA VAL A 99 -11.46 0.09 -20.88
C VAL A 99 -11.95 0.65 -22.21
N ARG A 100 -11.24 0.34 -23.30
CA ARG A 100 -11.64 0.73 -24.65
C ARG A 100 -12.86 -0.07 -25.11
N ALA A 101 -13.68 0.57 -25.95
CA ALA A 101 -14.77 -0.12 -26.64
C ALA A 101 -14.24 -1.34 -27.42
N GLY A 102 -14.95 -2.48 -27.29
CA GLY A 102 -14.58 -3.74 -27.94
C GLY A 102 -13.39 -4.49 -27.33
N LYS A 103 -12.86 -4.04 -26.18
CA LYS A 103 -11.74 -4.70 -25.46
C LYS A 103 -12.16 -5.39 -24.16
N LYS A 104 -13.44 -5.44 -23.86
CA LYS A 104 -14.00 -6.11 -22.66
C LYS A 104 -13.98 -7.63 -22.85
N THR A 105 -12.91 -8.28 -22.42
CA THR A 105 -12.78 -9.75 -22.38
C THR A 105 -12.37 -10.20 -20.99
N ASP A 106 -12.66 -11.43 -20.60
CA ASP A 106 -12.27 -11.98 -19.30
C ASP A 106 -10.74 -12.01 -19.15
N TYR A 107 -10.02 -12.27 -20.24
CA TYR A 107 -8.56 -12.26 -20.26
C TYR A 107 -7.98 -10.89 -19.89
N ILE A 108 -8.50 -9.82 -20.50
CA ILE A 108 -8.07 -8.45 -20.17
C ILE A 108 -8.53 -8.07 -18.77
N LEU A 109 -9.74 -8.48 -18.36
CA LEU A 109 -10.22 -8.22 -16.98
C LEU A 109 -9.33 -8.88 -15.93
N THR A 110 -8.84 -10.11 -16.18
CA THR A 110 -7.88 -10.79 -15.31
C THR A 110 -6.58 -10.00 -15.21
N HIS A 111 -6.06 -9.46 -16.32
CA HIS A 111 -4.88 -8.62 -16.32
C HIS A 111 -5.09 -7.37 -15.44
N GLU A 112 -6.21 -6.67 -15.61
CA GLU A 112 -6.55 -5.48 -14.83
C GLU A 112 -6.82 -5.79 -13.35
N GLN A 113 -7.41 -6.94 -13.06
CA GLN A 113 -7.59 -7.41 -11.68
C GLN A 113 -6.23 -7.58 -10.98
N HIS A 114 -5.24 -8.15 -11.66
CA HIS A 114 -3.93 -8.38 -11.09
C HIS A 114 -3.18 -7.07 -10.78
N HIS A 115 -3.42 -5.98 -11.47
CA HIS A 115 -2.94 -4.66 -11.05
C HIS A 115 -3.50 -4.26 -9.67
N PHE A 116 -4.76 -4.56 -9.42
CA PHE A 116 -5.37 -4.31 -8.10
C PHE A 116 -4.83 -5.28 -7.04
N ASP A 117 -4.62 -6.55 -7.38
CA ASP A 117 -4.03 -7.56 -6.52
C ASP A 117 -2.58 -7.17 -6.12
N VAL A 118 -1.77 -6.63 -7.05
CA VAL A 118 -0.42 -6.10 -6.77
C VAL A 118 -0.47 -4.96 -5.77
N SER A 119 -1.44 -4.06 -5.87
CA SER A 119 -1.62 -2.98 -4.89
C SER A 119 -1.93 -3.53 -3.49
N TYR A 120 -2.70 -4.60 -3.40
CA TYR A 120 -3.00 -5.27 -2.13
C TYR A 120 -1.79 -6.02 -1.55
N ILE A 121 -0.99 -6.67 -2.40
CA ILE A 121 0.27 -7.32 -1.98
C ILE A 121 1.20 -6.27 -1.36
N ALA A 122 1.38 -5.12 -2.01
CA ALA A 122 2.22 -4.04 -1.50
C ALA A 122 1.69 -3.46 -0.17
N ALA A 123 0.37 -3.33 -0.05
CA ALA A 123 -0.28 -2.90 1.19
C ALA A 123 -0.04 -3.89 2.35
N ASN A 124 -0.01 -5.19 2.09
CA ASN A 124 0.33 -6.20 3.10
C ASN A 124 1.81 -6.14 3.50
N ILE A 125 2.72 -5.93 2.54
CA ILE A 125 4.14 -5.69 2.85
C ILE A 125 4.29 -4.46 3.76
N PHE A 126 3.51 -3.40 3.54
CA PHE A 126 3.48 -2.23 4.40
C PHE A 126 3.00 -2.58 5.82
N VAL A 127 1.93 -3.36 5.96
CA VAL A 127 1.42 -3.85 7.26
C VAL A 127 2.51 -4.62 8.01
N ASP A 128 3.14 -5.60 7.37
CA ASP A 128 4.17 -6.45 7.98
C ASP A 128 5.39 -5.64 8.44
N LYS A 129 5.85 -4.69 7.59
CA LYS A 129 6.97 -3.81 7.93
C LYS A 129 6.66 -2.91 9.13
N ILE A 130 5.44 -2.37 9.22
CA ILE A 130 5.03 -1.54 10.38
C ILE A 130 4.93 -2.38 11.64
N GLN A 131 4.36 -3.57 11.57
CA GLN A 131 4.24 -4.47 12.73
C GLN A 131 5.61 -4.90 13.27
N SER A 132 6.60 -5.01 12.40
CA SER A 132 7.98 -5.41 12.75
C SER A 132 8.87 -4.23 13.17
N ALA A 133 8.43 -2.99 12.94
CA ALA A 133 9.24 -1.81 13.19
C ALA A 133 9.24 -1.37 14.67
N THR A 134 10.39 -0.92 15.15
CA THR A 134 10.49 -0.23 16.44
C THR A 134 10.07 1.23 16.27
N ILE A 135 8.86 1.56 16.72
CA ILE A 135 8.26 2.88 16.57
C ILE A 135 8.15 3.55 17.95
N THR A 136 8.56 4.81 18.02
CA THR A 136 8.55 5.64 19.23
C THR A 136 7.75 6.92 19.00
N THR A 137 7.46 7.64 20.09
CA THR A 137 6.79 8.94 20.03
C THR A 137 7.56 9.98 19.22
N SER A 138 8.88 9.85 19.11
CA SER A 138 9.72 10.80 18.37
C SER A 138 9.93 10.46 16.90
N ASN A 139 9.79 9.16 16.51
CA ASN A 139 10.14 8.74 15.16
C ASN A 139 8.95 8.23 14.30
N TYR A 140 7.74 8.13 14.86
CA TYR A 140 6.62 7.45 14.20
C TYR A 140 6.29 8.03 12.81
N ASN A 141 6.25 9.35 12.66
CA ASN A 141 5.97 9.98 11.37
C ASN A 141 7.04 9.64 10.32
N PHE A 142 8.31 9.72 10.71
CA PHE A 142 9.43 9.40 9.83
C PHE A 142 9.41 7.93 9.41
N ILE A 143 9.22 7.02 10.37
CA ILE A 143 9.20 5.56 10.09
C ILE A 143 8.01 5.19 9.20
N LEU A 144 6.81 5.70 9.50
CA LEU A 144 5.63 5.45 8.68
C LEU A 144 5.82 5.94 7.24
N SER A 145 6.27 7.19 7.06
CA SER A 145 6.48 7.75 5.73
C SER A 145 7.57 7.00 4.95
N ARG A 146 8.67 6.64 5.61
CA ARG A 146 9.75 5.88 4.97
C ARG A 146 9.26 4.50 4.49
N ILE A 147 8.61 3.73 5.38
CA ILE A 147 8.09 2.40 5.02
C ILE A 147 7.03 2.51 3.93
N TYR A 148 6.16 3.53 3.99
CA TYR A 148 5.16 3.77 2.96
C TYR A 148 5.79 3.99 1.59
N ASN A 149 6.77 4.89 1.49
CA ASN A 149 7.46 5.17 0.22
C ASN A 149 8.19 3.93 -0.31
N GLU A 150 8.88 3.18 0.55
CA GLU A 150 9.50 1.90 0.16
C GLU A 150 8.46 0.93 -0.45
N CYS A 151 7.25 0.85 0.12
CA CYS A 151 6.21 -0.05 -0.37
C CYS A 151 5.53 0.48 -1.64
N ILE A 152 5.42 1.81 -1.81
CA ILE A 152 4.99 2.42 -3.07
C ILE A 152 6.01 2.10 -4.19
N ASP A 153 7.31 2.19 -3.92
CA ASP A 153 8.34 1.84 -4.90
C ASP A 153 8.28 0.35 -5.28
N ILE A 154 8.07 -0.54 -4.30
CA ILE A 154 7.85 -1.98 -4.54
C ILE A 154 6.61 -2.20 -5.42
N MET A 155 5.49 -1.53 -5.09
CA MET A 155 4.25 -1.62 -5.87
C MET A 155 4.49 -1.17 -7.32
N ASN A 156 5.04 0.02 -7.52
CA ASN A 156 5.28 0.59 -8.83
C ASN A 156 6.20 -0.31 -9.66
N LYS A 157 7.30 -0.79 -9.05
CA LYS A 157 8.20 -1.72 -9.74
C LYS A 157 7.49 -3.01 -10.16
N MET A 158 6.64 -3.58 -9.32
CA MET A 158 5.90 -4.81 -9.65
C MET A 158 4.86 -4.56 -10.76
N GLN A 159 4.17 -3.41 -10.75
CA GLN A 159 3.27 -2.98 -11.82
C GLN A 159 4.01 -2.83 -13.15
N ASP A 160 5.14 -2.13 -13.13
CA ASP A 160 5.97 -1.91 -14.32
C ASP A 160 6.54 -3.22 -14.87
N ASP A 161 7.04 -4.11 -14.00
CA ASP A 161 7.56 -5.42 -14.39
C ASP A 161 6.44 -6.28 -15.02
N TYR A 162 5.24 -6.24 -14.43
CA TYR A 162 4.08 -6.96 -14.92
C TYR A 162 3.70 -6.51 -16.34
N ASP A 163 3.50 -5.21 -16.52
CA ASP A 163 3.14 -4.64 -17.82
C ASP A 163 4.22 -4.84 -18.88
N ASN A 164 5.47 -4.57 -18.53
CA ASN A 164 6.58 -4.67 -19.48
C ASN A 164 6.81 -6.10 -19.93
N GLN A 165 6.82 -7.08 -19.00
CA GLN A 165 7.09 -8.47 -19.31
C GLN A 165 5.94 -9.12 -20.07
N THR A 166 4.70 -8.77 -19.72
CA THR A 166 3.51 -9.28 -20.42
C THR A 166 3.18 -8.49 -21.70
N ARG A 167 3.89 -7.37 -21.95
CA ARG A 167 3.55 -6.38 -22.98
C ARG A 167 2.09 -5.94 -22.89
N ASN A 168 1.68 -5.55 -21.68
CA ASN A 168 0.29 -5.22 -21.33
C ASN A 168 -0.67 -6.37 -21.73
N GLY A 169 -0.35 -7.59 -21.29
CA GLY A 169 -1.16 -8.79 -21.51
C GLY A 169 -1.08 -9.41 -22.91
N GLN A 170 -0.19 -8.95 -23.80
CA GLN A 170 -0.08 -9.52 -25.14
C GLN A 170 0.73 -10.82 -25.17
N GLU A 171 1.68 -11.01 -24.26
CA GLU A 171 2.50 -12.22 -24.12
C GLU A 171 1.82 -13.24 -23.21
N LYS A 172 0.95 -14.07 -23.78
CA LYS A 172 0.06 -14.97 -23.03
C LYS A 172 0.77 -15.93 -22.07
N GLU A 173 1.88 -16.54 -22.51
CA GLU A 173 2.64 -17.46 -21.65
C GLU A 173 3.27 -16.77 -20.45
N ILE A 174 3.75 -15.54 -20.64
CA ILE A 174 4.29 -14.73 -19.55
C ILE A 174 3.16 -14.26 -18.64
N GLN A 175 2.01 -13.87 -19.20
CA GLN A 175 0.82 -13.52 -18.45
C GLN A 175 0.39 -14.66 -17.51
N GLU A 176 0.35 -15.91 -17.99
CA GLU A 176 -0.01 -17.06 -17.16
C GLU A 176 0.97 -17.30 -16.00
N LYS A 177 2.27 -17.06 -16.23
CA LYS A 177 3.27 -17.14 -15.14
C LYS A 177 3.04 -16.07 -14.08
N TRP A 178 2.73 -14.85 -14.51
CA TRP A 178 2.40 -13.74 -13.60
C TRP A 178 1.09 -14.00 -12.86
N ASN A 179 0.05 -14.49 -13.53
CA ASN A 179 -1.21 -14.86 -12.91
C ASN A 179 -0.96 -15.81 -11.74
N LYS A 180 -0.26 -16.94 -12.02
CA LYS A 180 0.07 -17.93 -10.99
C LYS A 180 0.89 -17.33 -9.84
N PHE A 181 1.84 -16.45 -10.14
CA PHE A 181 2.65 -15.80 -9.13
C PHE A 181 1.80 -14.90 -8.22
N ILE A 182 0.97 -14.03 -8.79
CA ILE A 182 0.11 -13.09 -8.05
C ILE A 182 -0.93 -13.86 -7.25
N ASP A 183 -1.64 -14.82 -7.86
CA ASP A 183 -2.65 -15.65 -7.19
C ASP A 183 -2.04 -16.38 -5.98
N THR A 184 -0.86 -16.99 -6.14
CA THR A 184 -0.15 -17.64 -5.04
C THR A 184 0.17 -16.66 -3.89
N LYS A 185 0.56 -15.42 -4.22
CA LYS A 185 0.82 -14.39 -3.20
C LYS A 185 -0.45 -13.97 -2.47
N ILE A 186 -1.56 -13.79 -3.19
CA ILE A 186 -2.87 -13.47 -2.60
C ILE A 186 -3.33 -14.61 -1.68
N ASP A 187 -3.24 -15.84 -2.13
CA ASP A 187 -3.59 -17.03 -1.33
C ASP A 187 -2.81 -17.12 -0.01
N LEU A 188 -1.54 -16.75 0.00
CA LEU A 188 -0.70 -16.75 1.21
C LEU A 188 -1.08 -15.63 2.19
N ILE A 189 -1.58 -14.51 1.70
CA ILE A 189 -1.96 -13.34 2.49
C ILE A 189 -3.37 -13.52 3.10
N THR A 190 -4.25 -14.24 2.41
CA THR A 190 -5.68 -14.33 2.78
C THR A 190 -6.03 -15.59 3.60
N LYS A 191 -5.08 -16.47 3.83
CA LYS A 191 -5.21 -17.64 4.72
C LYS A 191 -4.84 -17.29 6.16
#